data_0a0bab98e3748679e8f0348922e727b1
#
_entry.id   0a0bab98e3748679e8f0348922e727b1
#
_cell.length_a   1.000
_cell.length_b   1.000
_cell.length_c   1.000
_cell.angle_alpha   90.00
_cell.angle_beta   90.00
_cell.angle_gamma   90.00
#
_symmetry.space_group_name_H-M   'P 1'
#
loop_
_entity.id
_entity.type
_entity.pdbx_description
1 polymer ?
#
loop_
_entity_poly.entity_id
_entity_poly.type
_entity_poly.pdbx_seq_one_letter_code
_entity_poly.pdbx_strand_id
1 'polypeptide(L)'
;MDFCSECGSMILNGSKCPMCGCIKTAETKEVKKTPRPEKKKTNKKPVIETFTKDIKKETEKIASKNGKYLKKDYKSIDDLDDKTRQELLANDEFFKTVNSKPLDTQQKIACVLDSKNVQIIAGAGTGKTFTLIAKIKYLIAKKHVRPEDILCLSFSNTSVRDLKGKLPENVEVRTFHSLGRSVIKQHHKVSVIENNEILAIINDYLANANTDTLKDILEFCDSYFLNIESYIIRRNDRKELLNELKEAFTKVAFKPLLADFINLFKGNNFTKDYFSYFRSSNDDKDHDIFLKIAEDFYSYYQKYLDMHQQIDFNDMINESSKLIKKYGLKKHYRYILVDEYQDTTYTNYNLIKSLQDKTDAHLTVVGDDWQSIYGFRGTNIEFFSHFEEYFENPQRIFIEKTYRNPQELIDIAGSFIMKNPKQIRKSLKSPKNLKKPVKIIYPQKNPIEKREMIYNLIKDLSEKSDDVLILGRTNNNINQFIKHRNLVKKGNLKKDKFLRILDKTDKSMNNVYYRTLHSSKGLEADNVIIINMVDDYLGFPSKLKTHSVLNYVNTRNYDYKYSEERRLFYVGLTRSKNNVYLISDKNNPSEFIEELIDDSLENLEIIEYN
;
A
#
# COMPACT_ATOMS: atom_id res chain seq x y z
N MET A 1 6.64 -28.20 -11.65
CA MET A 1 6.91 -27.23 -10.55
C MET A 1 5.82 -27.45 -9.54
N ASP A 2 6.19 -27.94 -8.40
CA ASP A 2 5.25 -28.23 -7.32
C ASP A 2 5.28 -27.12 -6.29
N PHE A 3 4.16 -26.91 -5.60
CA PHE A 3 4.05 -25.93 -4.54
C PHE A 3 3.77 -26.65 -3.22
N CYS A 4 4.29 -26.11 -2.14
CA CYS A 4 4.07 -26.62 -0.80
C CYS A 4 2.60 -26.45 -0.37
N SER A 5 1.96 -27.53 0.07
CA SER A 5 0.59 -27.52 0.58
C SER A 5 0.40 -26.69 1.86
N GLU A 6 1.47 -26.47 2.63
CA GLU A 6 1.42 -25.79 3.91
C GLU A 6 1.67 -24.28 3.83
N CYS A 7 2.50 -23.82 2.87
CA CYS A 7 2.88 -22.40 2.78
C CYS A 7 2.87 -21.82 1.36
N GLY A 8 2.56 -22.63 0.33
CA GLY A 8 2.46 -22.19 -1.07
C GLY A 8 3.78 -21.90 -1.78
N SER A 9 4.92 -22.12 -1.12
CA SER A 9 6.22 -21.89 -1.75
C SER A 9 6.55 -22.94 -2.79
N MET A 10 7.29 -22.54 -3.83
CA MET A 10 7.72 -23.44 -4.90
C MET A 10 8.68 -24.50 -4.34
N ILE A 11 8.40 -25.78 -4.64
CA ILE A 11 9.25 -26.91 -4.32
C ILE A 11 9.89 -27.42 -5.61
N LEU A 12 11.22 -27.52 -5.60
CA LEU A 12 11.95 -28.21 -6.67
C LEU A 12 11.93 -29.72 -6.40
N ASN A 13 11.65 -30.51 -7.43
CA ASN A 13 11.49 -31.96 -7.45
C ASN A 13 11.99 -32.72 -6.20
N GLY A 14 11.03 -33.17 -5.37
CA GLY A 14 11.31 -34.07 -4.23
C GLY A 14 11.97 -33.42 -3.00
N SER A 15 12.18 -32.12 -3.00
CA SER A 15 12.81 -31.36 -1.91
C SER A 15 11.80 -30.94 -0.84
N LYS A 16 12.30 -30.61 0.36
CA LYS A 16 11.51 -29.91 1.37
C LYS A 16 11.12 -28.51 0.91
N CYS A 17 9.95 -28.04 1.33
CA CYS A 17 9.54 -26.66 1.06
C CYS A 17 10.54 -25.65 1.67
N PRO A 18 11.07 -24.72 0.89
CA PRO A 18 12.06 -23.77 1.39
C PRO A 18 11.52 -22.75 2.40
N MET A 19 10.18 -22.63 2.52
CA MET A 19 9.55 -21.65 3.40
C MET A 19 9.03 -22.25 4.72
N CYS A 20 8.62 -23.52 4.74
CA CYS A 20 8.05 -24.15 5.94
C CYS A 20 8.67 -25.53 6.27
N GLY A 21 9.62 -26.02 5.48
CA GLY A 21 10.29 -27.30 5.71
C GLY A 21 9.47 -28.55 5.43
N CYS A 22 8.22 -28.45 4.95
CA CYS A 22 7.38 -29.61 4.66
C CYS A 22 7.92 -30.43 3.51
N ILE A 23 7.85 -31.79 3.62
CA ILE A 23 8.18 -32.73 2.55
C ILE A 23 6.87 -33.18 1.89
N LYS A 24 6.82 -33.19 0.58
CA LYS A 24 5.71 -33.81 -0.16
C LYS A 24 5.87 -35.33 -0.06
N THR A 25 5.10 -35.98 0.83
CA THR A 25 4.98 -37.45 0.83
C THR A 25 3.85 -37.80 -0.12
N ALA A 26 4.18 -38.58 -1.15
CA ALA A 26 3.19 -39.37 -1.85
C ALA A 26 2.66 -40.44 -0.84
N GLU A 27 1.32 -40.50 -0.69
CA GLU A 27 0.54 -41.36 0.15
C GLU A 27 0.29 -40.95 1.60
N THR A 28 -0.95 -40.57 1.83
CA THR A 28 -1.56 -40.37 3.14
C THR A 28 -1.70 -41.72 3.88
N LYS A 29 -0.86 -41.94 4.90
CA LYS A 29 -1.22 -42.79 6.04
C LYS A 29 -1.42 -41.85 7.24
N GLU A 30 -2.61 -41.96 7.83
CA GLU A 30 -2.94 -41.25 9.06
C GLU A 30 -1.90 -41.57 10.17
N VAL A 31 -1.09 -40.57 10.49
CA VAL A 31 -0.25 -40.60 11.70
C VAL A 31 -0.99 -39.85 12.79
N LYS A 32 -1.41 -40.57 13.83
CA LYS A 32 -1.99 -40.00 15.07
C LYS A 32 -1.06 -38.91 15.59
N LYS A 33 -1.56 -37.68 15.60
CA LYS A 33 -0.86 -36.54 16.20
C LYS A 33 -0.79 -36.73 17.71
N THR A 34 0.39 -36.94 18.25
CA THR A 34 0.66 -36.65 19.68
C THR A 34 0.59 -35.14 19.90
N PRO A 35 -0.09 -34.68 20.97
CA PRO A 35 -0.21 -33.24 21.19
C PRO A 35 1.17 -32.65 21.53
N ARG A 36 1.58 -31.67 20.76
CA ARG A 36 2.71 -30.81 21.07
C ARG A 36 2.40 -30.02 22.37
N PRO A 37 3.29 -29.87 23.32
CA PRO A 37 3.03 -29.07 24.50
C PRO A 37 2.69 -27.64 24.09
N GLU A 38 1.53 -27.15 24.52
CA GLU A 38 1.11 -25.76 24.33
C GLU A 38 2.17 -24.84 24.94
N LYS A 39 2.90 -24.10 24.11
CA LYS A 39 3.72 -22.98 24.58
C LYS A 39 2.78 -21.97 25.23
N LYS A 40 2.91 -21.76 26.53
CA LYS A 40 2.19 -20.71 27.27
C LYS A 40 2.38 -19.40 26.53
N LYS A 41 1.28 -18.82 26.04
CA LYS A 41 1.24 -17.47 25.49
C LYS A 41 1.64 -16.52 26.61
N THR A 42 2.87 -16.07 26.60
CA THR A 42 3.27 -14.95 27.45
C THR A 42 2.59 -13.71 26.90
N ASN A 43 1.74 -13.08 27.71
CA ASN A 43 1.06 -11.81 27.39
C ASN A 43 2.07 -10.65 27.40
N LYS A 44 3.13 -10.72 26.60
CA LYS A 44 3.97 -9.56 26.31
C LYS A 44 3.30 -8.77 25.18
N LYS A 45 2.95 -7.52 25.45
CA LYS A 45 2.33 -6.62 24.48
C LYS A 45 3.23 -6.46 23.24
N PRO A 46 2.67 -6.43 22.03
CA PRO A 46 3.47 -6.24 20.81
C PRO A 46 4.32 -4.97 20.90
N VAL A 47 5.54 -5.02 20.36
CA VAL A 47 6.49 -3.88 20.26
C VAL A 47 5.82 -2.64 19.65
N ILE A 48 4.90 -2.86 18.71
CA ILE A 48 4.11 -1.81 18.04
C ILE A 48 3.21 -1.03 19.02
N GLU A 49 2.57 -1.70 20.00
CA GLU A 49 1.77 -0.98 21.01
C GLU A 49 2.61 -0.05 21.88
N THR A 50 3.87 -0.37 22.11
CA THR A 50 4.77 0.49 22.89
C THR A 50 5.25 1.68 22.06
N PHE A 51 5.54 1.47 20.78
CA PHE A 51 5.94 2.53 19.85
C PHE A 51 4.79 3.50 19.54
N THR A 52 3.58 2.98 19.23
CA THR A 52 2.37 3.82 19.14
C THR A 52 2.07 4.51 20.46
N LYS A 53 2.39 3.88 21.62
CA LYS A 53 2.29 4.54 22.92
C LYS A 53 3.32 5.62 23.17
N ASP A 54 4.54 5.50 22.64
CA ASP A 54 5.55 6.54 22.78
C ASP A 54 5.24 7.73 21.88
N ILE A 55 4.73 7.51 20.66
CA ILE A 55 4.13 8.56 19.84
C ILE A 55 2.86 9.12 20.53
N LYS A 56 1.99 8.24 21.06
CA LYS A 56 0.84 8.64 21.88
C LYS A 56 1.25 9.37 23.13
N LYS A 57 2.32 9.00 23.81
CA LYS A 57 2.83 9.76 24.98
C LYS A 57 3.40 11.13 24.60
N GLU A 58 4.05 11.27 23.45
CA GLU A 58 4.41 12.59 22.93
C GLU A 58 3.17 13.41 22.57
N THR A 59 2.19 12.81 21.89
CA THR A 59 0.90 13.46 21.61
C THR A 59 0.05 13.64 22.87
N GLU A 60 0.04 12.71 23.83
CA GLU A 60 -0.63 12.84 25.13
C GLU A 60 0.05 13.89 26.03
N LYS A 61 1.36 14.07 25.96
CA LYS A 61 2.06 15.20 26.60
C LYS A 61 1.65 16.54 25.98
N ILE A 62 1.35 16.57 24.69
CA ILE A 62 0.79 17.73 24.00
C ILE A 62 -0.70 17.88 24.35
N ALA A 63 -1.46 16.78 24.36
CA ALA A 63 -2.88 16.73 24.71
C ALA A 63 -3.16 17.03 26.18
N SER A 64 -2.31 16.60 27.11
CA SER A 64 -2.45 16.89 28.54
C SER A 64 -2.19 18.37 28.90
N LYS A 65 -1.57 19.12 27.98
CA LYS A 65 -1.43 20.57 28.12
C LYS A 65 -2.67 21.36 27.64
N ASN A 66 -3.49 20.80 26.74
CA ASN A 66 -4.53 21.58 26.02
C ASN A 66 -5.96 20.98 26.07
N GLY A 67 -6.24 19.97 26.88
CA GLY A 67 -7.55 19.31 26.89
C GLY A 67 -7.74 18.36 25.69
N LYS A 68 -8.80 17.54 25.69
CA LYS A 68 -9.12 16.62 24.59
C LYS A 68 -9.24 17.37 23.27
N TYR A 69 -8.48 16.96 22.24
CA TYR A 69 -8.65 17.48 20.89
C TYR A 69 -10.08 17.20 20.38
N LEU A 70 -10.82 18.27 20.12
CA LEU A 70 -12.18 18.18 19.63
C LEU A 70 -12.15 18.14 18.10
N LYS A 71 -12.38 16.96 17.52
CA LYS A 71 -12.65 16.88 16.08
C LYS A 71 -14.07 17.37 15.80
N LYS A 72 -14.24 18.09 14.70
CA LYS A 72 -15.55 18.50 14.20
C LYS A 72 -15.77 17.92 12.81
N ASP A 73 -16.84 17.13 12.68
CA ASP A 73 -17.22 16.49 11.43
C ASP A 73 -18.25 17.34 10.67
N TYR A 74 -18.09 17.43 9.36
CA TYR A 74 -18.97 18.15 8.46
C TYR A 74 -19.47 17.18 7.37
N LYS A 75 -20.77 17.17 7.12
CA LYS A 75 -21.40 16.36 6.07
C LYS A 75 -22.34 17.17 5.19
N SER A 76 -22.87 18.27 5.73
CA SER A 76 -23.85 19.13 5.08
C SER A 76 -23.58 20.61 5.35
N ILE A 77 -24.33 21.49 4.70
CA ILE A 77 -24.29 22.94 4.95
C ILE A 77 -24.75 23.26 6.37
N ASP A 78 -25.62 22.45 6.95
CA ASP A 78 -26.18 22.68 8.29
C ASP A 78 -25.13 22.53 9.41
N ASP A 79 -24.04 21.80 9.12
CA ASP A 79 -22.93 21.65 10.07
C ASP A 79 -22.03 22.90 10.14
N LEU A 80 -22.17 23.83 9.18
CA LEU A 80 -21.37 25.05 9.10
C LEU A 80 -21.85 26.13 10.09
N ASP A 81 -20.89 26.89 10.63
CA ASP A 81 -21.20 28.15 11.29
C ASP A 81 -21.68 29.19 10.27
N ASP A 82 -22.37 30.23 10.76
CA ASP A 82 -22.98 31.24 9.88
C ASP A 82 -21.98 31.97 8.99
N LYS A 83 -20.78 32.23 9.48
CA LYS A 83 -19.72 32.88 8.69
C LYS A 83 -19.26 32.01 7.53
N THR A 84 -18.96 30.76 7.80
CA THR A 84 -18.53 29.78 6.78
C THR A 84 -19.65 29.49 5.78
N ARG A 85 -20.91 29.46 6.25
CA ARG A 85 -22.09 29.30 5.39
C ARG A 85 -22.27 30.49 4.44
N GLN A 86 -22.17 31.74 4.96
CA GLN A 86 -22.22 32.95 4.13
C GLN A 86 -21.08 32.98 3.12
N GLU A 87 -19.87 32.62 3.51
CA GLU A 87 -18.72 32.54 2.61
C GLU A 87 -18.95 31.53 1.48
N LEU A 88 -19.51 30.34 1.79
CA LEU A 88 -19.85 29.33 0.79
C LEU A 88 -20.87 29.87 -0.22
N LEU A 89 -21.96 30.50 0.25
CA LEU A 89 -23.00 31.07 -0.59
C LEU A 89 -22.48 32.23 -1.47
N ALA A 90 -21.67 33.12 -0.92
CA ALA A 90 -21.08 34.25 -1.66
C ALA A 90 -20.14 33.79 -2.81
N ASN A 91 -19.62 32.56 -2.75
CA ASN A 91 -18.71 32.01 -3.75
C ASN A 91 -19.34 30.91 -4.59
N ASP A 92 -20.66 30.72 -4.59
CA ASP A 92 -21.32 29.63 -5.30
C ASP A 92 -21.04 29.66 -6.82
N GLU A 93 -21.10 30.84 -7.44
CA GLU A 93 -20.79 31.01 -8.88
C GLU A 93 -19.34 30.64 -9.21
N PHE A 94 -18.39 30.98 -8.32
CA PHE A 94 -17.01 30.57 -8.49
C PHE A 94 -16.87 29.04 -8.52
N PHE A 95 -17.57 28.33 -7.63
CA PHE A 95 -17.52 26.87 -7.54
C PHE A 95 -18.19 26.14 -8.71
N LYS A 96 -19.04 26.82 -9.47
CA LYS A 96 -19.62 26.27 -10.73
C LYS A 96 -18.60 26.22 -11.87
N THR A 97 -17.60 27.10 -11.84
CA THR A 97 -16.68 27.32 -12.98
C THR A 97 -15.19 27.10 -12.65
N VAL A 98 -14.84 26.91 -11.39
CA VAL A 98 -13.44 26.81 -10.94
C VAL A 98 -12.65 25.65 -11.57
N ASN A 99 -13.35 24.58 -11.91
CA ASN A 99 -12.81 23.41 -12.58
C ASN A 99 -13.64 23.09 -13.84
N SER A 100 -13.28 22.03 -14.55
CA SER A 100 -13.99 21.56 -15.77
C SER A 100 -15.46 21.17 -15.55
N LYS A 101 -15.85 20.90 -14.29
CA LYS A 101 -17.21 20.56 -13.87
C LYS A 101 -17.55 21.31 -12.59
N PRO A 102 -18.83 21.60 -12.31
CA PRO A 102 -19.27 22.20 -11.05
C PRO A 102 -18.92 21.30 -9.85
N LEU A 103 -18.58 21.91 -8.72
CA LEU A 103 -18.42 21.19 -7.46
C LEU A 103 -19.78 20.88 -6.85
N ASP A 104 -19.89 19.72 -6.22
CA ASP A 104 -21.02 19.42 -5.34
C ASP A 104 -20.89 20.12 -3.99
N THR A 105 -21.95 20.03 -3.17
CA THR A 105 -22.03 20.72 -1.88
C THR A 105 -20.89 20.34 -0.94
N GLN A 106 -20.56 19.04 -0.81
CA GLN A 106 -19.49 18.59 0.07
C GLN A 106 -18.10 19.02 -0.41
N GLN A 107 -17.87 19.02 -1.73
CA GLN A 107 -16.66 19.55 -2.33
C GLN A 107 -16.52 21.08 -2.10
N LYS A 108 -17.62 21.83 -2.20
CA LYS A 108 -17.65 23.28 -1.90
C LYS A 108 -17.30 23.53 -0.43
N ILE A 109 -17.89 22.77 0.50
CA ILE A 109 -17.58 22.86 1.93
C ILE A 109 -16.09 22.59 2.16
N ALA A 110 -15.53 21.54 1.54
CA ALA A 110 -14.10 21.23 1.65
C ALA A 110 -13.20 22.42 1.20
N CYS A 111 -13.66 23.20 0.22
CA CYS A 111 -12.92 24.37 -0.24
C CYS A 111 -12.94 25.53 0.77
N VAL A 112 -14.08 25.83 1.39
CA VAL A 112 -14.23 26.96 2.30
C VAL A 112 -13.72 26.71 3.72
N LEU A 113 -13.67 25.45 4.18
CA LEU A 113 -13.10 25.10 5.47
C LEU A 113 -11.62 25.53 5.53
N ASP A 114 -11.27 26.37 6.51
CA ASP A 114 -9.94 26.99 6.61
C ASP A 114 -9.42 27.01 8.07
N SER A 115 -9.55 25.86 8.75
CA SER A 115 -8.91 25.68 10.05
C SER A 115 -7.42 25.33 9.89
N LYS A 116 -6.70 25.31 11.02
CA LYS A 116 -5.28 24.94 11.06
C LYS A 116 -5.05 23.56 10.45
N ASN A 117 -5.95 22.63 10.70
CA ASN A 117 -5.89 21.25 10.20
C ASN A 117 -7.24 20.86 9.60
N VAL A 118 -7.26 20.51 8.32
CA VAL A 118 -8.44 20.04 7.58
C VAL A 118 -8.18 18.65 7.03
N GLN A 119 -9.06 17.71 7.34
CA GLN A 119 -9.03 16.36 6.78
C GLN A 119 -10.23 16.14 5.85
N ILE A 120 -9.96 15.85 4.59
CA ILE A 120 -10.96 15.51 3.58
C ILE A 120 -11.01 13.99 3.44
N ILE A 121 -12.10 13.37 3.92
CA ILE A 121 -12.35 11.94 3.86
C ILE A 121 -13.23 11.68 2.65
N ALA A 122 -12.72 10.94 1.68
CA ALA A 122 -13.38 10.81 0.39
C ALA A 122 -13.28 9.38 -0.15
N GLY A 123 -14.38 8.86 -0.70
CA GLY A 123 -14.41 7.52 -1.28
C GLY A 123 -13.77 7.40 -2.67
N ALA A 124 -13.85 6.21 -3.26
CA ALA A 124 -13.45 5.99 -4.64
C ALA A 124 -14.35 6.78 -5.62
N GLY A 125 -13.76 7.46 -6.60
CA GLY A 125 -14.50 8.19 -7.63
C GLY A 125 -15.22 9.47 -7.17
N THR A 126 -14.99 9.94 -5.94
CA THR A 126 -15.63 11.16 -5.40
C THR A 126 -14.92 12.46 -5.77
N GLY A 127 -13.82 12.40 -6.52
CA GLY A 127 -13.10 13.58 -6.98
C GLY A 127 -12.13 14.17 -5.95
N LYS A 128 -11.43 13.36 -5.16
CA LYS A 128 -10.39 13.80 -4.20
C LYS A 128 -9.47 14.89 -4.77
N THR A 129 -8.70 14.53 -5.77
CA THR A 129 -7.74 15.45 -6.42
C THR A 129 -8.44 16.65 -7.09
N PHE A 130 -9.65 16.45 -7.62
CA PHE A 130 -10.47 17.51 -8.20
C PHE A 130 -10.85 18.55 -7.15
N THR A 131 -11.23 18.12 -5.94
CA THR A 131 -11.54 18.99 -4.81
C THR A 131 -10.29 19.72 -4.31
N LEU A 132 -9.16 19.02 -4.22
CA LEU A 132 -7.89 19.63 -3.80
C LEU A 132 -7.47 20.76 -4.74
N ILE A 133 -7.58 20.55 -6.05
CA ILE A 133 -7.32 21.56 -7.08
C ILE A 133 -8.26 22.77 -6.91
N ALA A 134 -9.55 22.51 -6.69
CA ALA A 134 -10.53 23.59 -6.48
C ALA A 134 -10.21 24.40 -5.23
N LYS A 135 -9.83 23.74 -4.13
CA LYS A 135 -9.40 24.42 -2.89
C LYS A 135 -8.19 25.32 -3.13
N ILE A 136 -7.16 24.85 -3.83
CA ILE A 136 -5.99 25.67 -4.15
C ILE A 136 -6.38 26.89 -4.98
N LYS A 137 -7.18 26.70 -6.02
CA LYS A 137 -7.68 27.82 -6.85
C LYS A 137 -8.53 28.81 -6.05
N TYR A 138 -9.36 28.31 -5.11
CA TYR A 138 -10.16 29.12 -4.20
C TYR A 138 -9.28 29.96 -3.28
N LEU A 139 -8.24 29.36 -2.67
CA LEU A 139 -7.28 30.08 -1.80
C LEU A 139 -6.61 31.23 -2.56
N ILE A 140 -6.22 31.01 -3.81
CA ILE A 140 -5.60 32.03 -4.65
C ILE A 140 -6.61 33.13 -5.03
N ALA A 141 -7.76 32.75 -5.59
CA ALA A 141 -8.69 33.69 -6.20
C ALA A 141 -9.56 34.46 -5.19
N LYS A 142 -9.90 33.85 -4.05
CA LYS A 142 -10.85 34.40 -3.08
C LYS A 142 -10.23 34.73 -1.71
N LYS A 143 -9.18 34.02 -1.31
CA LYS A 143 -8.42 34.32 -0.08
C LYS A 143 -7.16 35.13 -0.37
N HIS A 144 -6.89 35.45 -1.64
CA HIS A 144 -5.73 36.23 -2.08
C HIS A 144 -4.39 35.69 -1.57
N VAL A 145 -4.30 34.33 -1.47
CA VAL A 145 -3.07 33.65 -1.12
C VAL A 145 -2.15 33.66 -2.33
N ARG A 146 -0.91 34.05 -2.15
CA ARG A 146 0.06 33.99 -3.26
C ARG A 146 0.33 32.53 -3.64
N PRO A 147 0.37 32.18 -4.93
CA PRO A 147 0.61 30.79 -5.37
C PRO A 147 1.88 30.17 -4.77
N GLU A 148 2.95 30.95 -4.63
CA GLU A 148 4.24 30.52 -4.05
C GLU A 148 4.20 30.22 -2.54
N ASP A 149 3.16 30.67 -1.81
CA ASP A 149 2.93 30.36 -0.40
C ASP A 149 2.18 29.03 -0.21
N ILE A 150 1.87 28.31 -1.32
CA ILE A 150 1.16 27.05 -1.31
C ILE A 150 2.09 25.90 -1.73
N LEU A 151 2.20 24.89 -0.85
CA LEU A 151 2.88 23.63 -1.13
C LEU A 151 1.86 22.52 -1.28
N CYS A 152 1.86 21.83 -2.43
CA CYS A 152 1.07 20.63 -2.67
C CYS A 152 1.99 19.41 -2.73
N LEU A 153 1.75 18.42 -1.88
CA LEU A 153 2.52 17.16 -1.81
C LEU A 153 1.71 15.99 -2.33
N SER A 154 2.38 15.10 -3.06
CA SER A 154 1.81 13.84 -3.52
C SER A 154 2.85 12.72 -3.48
N PHE A 155 2.38 11.45 -3.51
CA PHE A 155 3.25 10.28 -3.36
C PHE A 155 3.91 9.83 -4.67
N SER A 156 3.40 10.25 -5.83
CA SER A 156 3.92 9.79 -7.12
C SER A 156 4.26 10.93 -8.08
N ASN A 157 5.28 10.72 -8.91
CA ASN A 157 5.62 11.64 -9.98
C ASN A 157 4.50 11.81 -11.02
N THR A 158 3.67 10.79 -11.21
CA THR A 158 2.51 10.86 -12.11
C THR A 158 1.47 11.83 -11.55
N SER A 159 1.10 11.69 -10.27
CA SER A 159 0.16 12.60 -9.61
C SER A 159 0.69 14.04 -9.59
N VAL A 160 1.99 14.23 -9.36
CA VAL A 160 2.62 15.57 -9.42
C VAL A 160 2.48 16.19 -10.81
N ARG A 161 2.70 15.42 -11.89
CA ARG A 161 2.53 15.93 -13.27
C ARG A 161 1.07 16.30 -13.56
N ASP A 162 0.14 15.45 -13.14
CA ASP A 162 -1.29 15.67 -13.34
C ASP A 162 -1.79 16.91 -12.57
N LEU A 163 -1.30 17.12 -11.35
CA LEU A 163 -1.60 18.30 -10.53
C LEU A 163 -1.00 19.57 -11.16
N LYS A 164 0.28 19.55 -11.56
CA LYS A 164 0.93 20.68 -12.21
C LYS A 164 0.23 21.14 -13.47
N GLY A 165 -0.28 20.20 -14.27
CA GLY A 165 -1.03 20.54 -15.50
C GLY A 165 -2.40 21.20 -15.24
N LYS A 166 -2.90 21.22 -14.00
CA LYS A 166 -4.23 21.73 -13.64
C LYS A 166 -4.19 22.91 -12.67
N LEU A 167 -3.05 23.20 -12.08
CA LEU A 167 -2.83 24.27 -11.11
C LEU A 167 -2.10 25.45 -11.75
N PRO A 168 -2.24 26.67 -11.19
CA PRO A 168 -1.43 27.83 -11.58
C PRO A 168 0.08 27.53 -11.50
N GLU A 169 0.86 28.07 -12.41
CA GLU A 169 2.28 27.71 -12.63
C GLU A 169 3.17 27.92 -11.40
N ASN A 170 2.91 28.94 -10.60
CA ASN A 170 3.70 29.29 -9.41
C ASN A 170 3.35 28.47 -8.16
N VAL A 171 2.33 27.59 -8.19
CA VAL A 171 2.02 26.69 -7.09
C VAL A 171 3.11 25.60 -7.03
N GLU A 172 3.72 25.43 -5.87
CA GLU A 172 4.75 24.43 -5.71
C GLU A 172 4.13 23.04 -5.51
N VAL A 173 4.28 22.15 -6.50
CA VAL A 173 3.80 20.76 -6.44
C VAL A 173 4.99 19.82 -6.47
N ARG A 174 5.15 18.97 -5.45
CA ARG A 174 6.28 18.07 -5.27
C ARG A 174 5.89 16.69 -4.77
N THR A 175 6.76 15.70 -5.00
CA THR A 175 6.75 14.48 -4.17
C THR A 175 7.52 14.75 -2.87
N PHE A 176 7.25 13.95 -1.82
CA PHE A 176 8.01 13.99 -0.56
C PHE A 176 9.52 13.89 -0.81
N HIS A 177 9.94 12.94 -1.64
CA HIS A 177 11.34 12.74 -2.00
C HIS A 177 11.94 13.95 -2.74
N SER A 178 11.19 14.55 -3.67
CA SER A 178 11.65 15.75 -4.39
C SER A 178 11.84 16.94 -3.45
N LEU A 179 10.95 17.11 -2.47
CA LEU A 179 11.07 18.13 -1.44
C LEU A 179 12.27 17.85 -0.53
N GLY A 180 12.38 16.62 0.01
CA GLY A 180 13.51 16.22 0.86
C GLY A 180 14.85 16.45 0.19
N ARG A 181 14.99 16.02 -1.09
CA ARG A 181 16.19 16.27 -1.87
C ARG A 181 16.52 17.75 -2.01
N SER A 182 15.52 18.62 -2.18
CA SER A 182 15.75 20.06 -2.30
C SER A 182 16.22 20.71 -1.00
N VAL A 183 15.74 20.19 0.14
CA VAL A 183 16.19 20.64 1.47
C VAL A 183 17.64 20.21 1.71
N ILE A 184 17.95 18.92 1.49
CA ILE A 184 19.30 18.40 1.71
C ILE A 184 20.35 19.13 0.85
N LYS A 185 20.06 19.35 -0.43
CA LYS A 185 20.97 20.06 -1.34
C LYS A 185 21.38 21.47 -0.87
N GLN A 186 20.63 22.08 0.03
CA GLN A 186 20.97 23.39 0.61
C GLN A 186 22.05 23.29 1.70
N HIS A 187 22.24 22.11 2.27
CA HIS A 187 23.12 21.87 3.42
C HIS A 187 24.25 20.87 3.14
N HIS A 188 23.99 19.87 2.27
CA HIS A 188 24.92 18.76 2.02
C HIS A 188 25.06 18.45 0.53
N LYS A 189 26.27 18.05 0.12
CA LYS A 189 26.53 17.49 -1.20
C LYS A 189 26.54 15.97 -1.09
N VAL A 190 25.36 15.36 -1.28
CA VAL A 190 25.19 13.90 -1.23
C VAL A 190 24.46 13.42 -2.47
N SER A 191 24.78 12.21 -2.93
CA SER A 191 24.03 11.50 -3.97
C SER A 191 22.98 10.58 -3.34
N VAL A 192 21.91 10.33 -4.08
CA VAL A 192 20.82 9.44 -3.60
C VAL A 192 20.96 8.11 -4.30
N ILE A 193 21.03 7.02 -3.54
CA ILE A 193 21.06 5.67 -4.08
C ILE A 193 19.65 5.20 -4.45
N GLU A 194 19.54 4.31 -5.44
CA GLU A 194 18.29 3.66 -5.80
C GLU A 194 17.99 2.45 -4.90
N ASN A 195 16.72 2.09 -4.76
CA ASN A 195 16.31 0.96 -3.89
C ASN A 195 16.94 -0.39 -4.28
N ASN A 196 17.38 -0.56 -5.52
CA ASN A 196 18.04 -1.79 -5.96
C ASN A 196 19.50 -1.91 -5.48
N GLU A 197 20.13 -0.81 -5.10
CA GLU A 197 21.52 -0.77 -4.69
C GLU A 197 21.74 -1.43 -3.32
N ILE A 198 20.71 -1.47 -2.46
CA ILE A 198 20.82 -2.17 -1.17
C ILE A 198 21.18 -3.66 -1.35
N LEU A 199 20.70 -4.33 -2.41
CA LEU A 199 21.08 -5.72 -2.69
C LEU A 199 22.55 -5.85 -3.10
N ALA A 200 23.11 -4.87 -3.80
CA ALA A 200 24.53 -4.82 -4.11
C ALA A 200 25.35 -4.60 -2.83
N ILE A 201 24.92 -3.73 -1.94
CA ILE A 201 25.57 -3.48 -0.65
C ILE A 201 25.48 -4.70 0.27
N ILE A 202 24.36 -5.46 0.26
CA ILE A 202 24.27 -6.76 0.95
C ILE A 202 25.31 -7.75 0.40
N ASN A 203 25.51 -7.81 -0.91
CA ASN A 203 26.53 -8.67 -1.49
C ASN A 203 27.95 -8.25 -1.06
N ASP A 204 28.22 -6.96 -1.02
CA ASP A 204 29.49 -6.42 -0.54
C ASP A 204 29.71 -6.72 0.97
N TYR A 205 28.67 -6.53 1.78
CA TYR A 205 28.68 -6.93 3.19
C TYR A 205 29.05 -8.41 3.38
N LEU A 206 28.39 -9.30 2.65
CA LEU A 206 28.67 -10.74 2.70
C LEU A 206 30.11 -11.07 2.27
N ALA A 207 30.61 -10.37 1.26
CA ALA A 207 31.98 -10.52 0.80
C ALA A 207 33.02 -10.07 1.85
N ASN A 208 32.68 -9.16 2.75
CA ASN A 208 33.57 -8.60 3.78
C ASN A 208 33.27 -9.11 5.21
N ALA A 209 32.14 -9.82 5.41
CA ALA A 209 31.73 -10.34 6.72
C ALA A 209 32.77 -11.32 7.31
N ASN A 210 32.90 -11.35 8.62
CA ASN A 210 33.72 -12.33 9.32
C ASN A 210 33.06 -13.73 9.32
N THR A 211 33.83 -14.75 9.71
CA THR A 211 33.34 -16.14 9.73
C THR A 211 32.17 -16.36 10.67
N ASP A 212 32.10 -15.66 11.79
CA ASP A 212 31.03 -15.83 12.77
C ASP A 212 29.73 -15.26 12.24
N THR A 213 29.76 -14.08 11.61
CA THR A 213 28.59 -13.52 10.90
C THR A 213 28.10 -14.44 9.79
N LEU A 214 29.00 -15.05 8.99
CA LEU A 214 28.60 -15.98 7.94
C LEU A 214 27.95 -17.25 8.50
N LYS A 215 28.42 -17.74 9.66
CA LYS A 215 27.81 -18.86 10.40
C LYS A 215 26.42 -18.51 10.92
N ASP A 216 26.26 -17.33 11.54
CA ASP A 216 24.96 -16.85 12.02
C ASP A 216 23.94 -16.78 10.87
N ILE A 217 24.35 -16.28 9.69
CA ILE A 217 23.47 -16.21 8.51
C ILE A 217 23.10 -17.62 8.02
N LEU A 218 24.05 -18.54 7.98
CA LEU A 218 23.79 -19.91 7.54
C LEU A 218 22.88 -20.63 8.53
N GLU A 219 23.14 -20.50 9.85
CA GLU A 219 22.29 -21.04 10.92
C GLU A 219 20.85 -20.53 10.80
N PHE A 220 20.65 -19.23 10.59
CA PHE A 220 19.32 -18.66 10.37
C PHE A 220 18.65 -19.21 9.10
N CYS A 221 19.38 -19.34 8.00
CA CYS A 221 18.83 -19.90 6.77
C CYS A 221 18.43 -21.38 6.94
N ASP A 222 19.22 -22.17 7.63
CA ASP A 222 18.98 -23.60 7.82
C ASP A 222 17.86 -23.84 8.83
N SER A 223 17.88 -23.20 10.00
CA SER A 223 16.89 -23.41 11.04
C SER A 223 15.53 -22.86 10.67
N TYR A 224 15.49 -21.65 10.15
CA TYR A 224 14.23 -20.95 9.89
C TYR A 224 13.57 -21.38 8.59
N PHE A 225 14.32 -21.49 7.49
CA PHE A 225 13.77 -21.77 6.18
C PHE A 225 13.80 -23.24 5.80
N LEU A 226 14.85 -23.97 6.17
CA LEU A 226 15.02 -25.35 5.77
C LEU A 226 14.57 -26.34 6.84
N ASN A 227 14.37 -25.86 8.09
CA ASN A 227 13.97 -26.65 9.25
C ASN A 227 14.85 -27.89 9.44
N ILE A 228 16.13 -27.78 9.09
CA ILE A 228 17.15 -28.79 9.32
C ILE A 228 17.66 -28.56 10.72
N GLU A 229 17.56 -29.58 11.59
CA GLU A 229 18.23 -29.57 12.89
C GLU A 229 19.72 -29.31 12.64
N SER A 230 20.25 -28.25 13.26
CA SER A 230 21.56 -27.69 13.04
C SER A 230 22.62 -28.74 12.74
N TYR A 231 23.06 -28.84 11.51
CA TYR A 231 24.41 -29.32 11.24
C TYR A 231 25.34 -28.40 12.02
N ILE A 232 25.98 -28.92 13.05
CA ILE A 232 27.02 -28.20 13.79
C ILE A 232 28.04 -27.75 12.74
N ILE A 233 28.01 -26.47 12.39
CA ILE A 233 28.92 -25.88 11.43
C ILE A 233 30.31 -25.88 12.09
N ARG A 234 31.02 -27.01 11.98
CA ARG A 234 32.38 -27.17 12.47
C ARG A 234 33.42 -26.54 11.56
N ARG A 235 32.95 -25.92 10.45
CA ARG A 235 33.82 -25.36 9.43
C ARG A 235 34.19 -23.91 9.75
N ASN A 236 35.48 -23.64 9.77
CA ASN A 236 36.05 -22.30 9.96
C ASN A 236 36.58 -21.72 8.65
N ASP A 237 36.45 -22.47 7.54
CA ASP A 237 36.90 -22.00 6.23
C ASP A 237 35.87 -21.05 5.63
N ARG A 238 36.29 -19.80 5.44
CA ARG A 238 35.45 -18.74 4.89
C ARG A 238 34.94 -19.05 3.47
N LYS A 239 35.77 -19.67 2.65
CA LYS A 239 35.42 -19.98 1.25
C LYS A 239 34.32 -21.04 1.18
N GLU A 240 34.39 -22.04 2.04
CA GLU A 240 33.35 -23.07 2.17
C GLU A 240 32.04 -22.46 2.66
N LEU A 241 32.05 -21.62 3.72
CA LEU A 241 30.87 -20.92 4.21
C LEU A 241 30.20 -20.06 3.13
N LEU A 242 30.98 -19.32 2.33
CA LEU A 242 30.43 -18.53 1.22
C LEU A 242 29.79 -19.38 0.12
N ASN A 243 30.31 -20.58 -0.14
CA ASN A 243 29.74 -21.50 -1.10
C ASN A 243 28.42 -22.12 -0.58
N GLU A 244 28.36 -22.52 0.69
CA GLU A 244 27.15 -23.00 1.34
C GLU A 244 26.06 -21.92 1.35
N LEU A 245 26.40 -20.66 1.67
CA LEU A 245 25.47 -19.53 1.60
C LEU A 245 24.96 -19.26 0.19
N LYS A 246 25.81 -19.39 -0.84
CA LYS A 246 25.34 -19.29 -2.22
C LYS A 246 24.28 -20.32 -2.54
N GLU A 247 24.48 -21.57 -2.09
CA GLU A 247 23.48 -22.64 -2.27
C GLU A 247 22.22 -22.34 -1.46
N ALA A 248 22.33 -21.95 -0.19
CA ALA A 248 21.19 -21.57 0.64
C ALA A 248 20.36 -20.46 0.01
N PHE A 249 21.00 -19.40 -0.52
CA PHE A 249 20.32 -18.28 -1.17
C PHE A 249 19.60 -18.63 -2.47
N THR A 250 19.86 -19.79 -3.07
CA THR A 250 19.03 -20.29 -4.18
C THR A 250 17.69 -20.84 -3.70
N LYS A 251 17.63 -21.24 -2.43
CA LYS A 251 16.46 -21.88 -1.80
C LYS A 251 15.64 -20.88 -0.96
N VAL A 252 16.29 -19.84 -0.43
CA VAL A 252 15.68 -18.90 0.52
C VAL A 252 15.89 -17.44 0.10
N ALA A 253 14.90 -16.60 0.38
CA ALA A 253 14.90 -15.18 0.01
C ALA A 253 15.53 -14.30 1.12
N PHE A 254 16.67 -14.73 1.71
CA PHE A 254 17.31 -14.02 2.81
C PHE A 254 17.67 -12.56 2.47
N LYS A 255 18.33 -12.34 1.32
CA LYS A 255 18.76 -10.98 0.94
C LYS A 255 17.60 -9.99 0.77
N PRO A 256 16.51 -10.35 0.06
CA PRO A 256 15.31 -9.53 0.02
C PRO A 256 14.70 -9.29 1.41
N LEU A 257 14.66 -10.32 2.27
CA LEU A 257 14.15 -10.19 3.63
C LEU A 257 14.94 -9.17 4.47
N LEU A 258 16.27 -9.25 4.42
CA LEU A 258 17.15 -8.30 5.09
C LEU A 258 16.97 -6.88 4.54
N ALA A 259 16.88 -6.72 3.22
CA ALA A 259 16.63 -5.44 2.57
C ALA A 259 15.28 -4.84 3.00
N ASP A 260 14.20 -5.64 3.01
CA ASP A 260 12.87 -5.21 3.43
C ASP A 260 12.85 -4.81 4.91
N PHE A 261 13.53 -5.58 5.77
CA PHE A 261 13.66 -5.25 7.19
C PHE A 261 14.33 -3.89 7.39
N ILE A 262 15.49 -3.65 6.76
CA ILE A 262 16.23 -2.39 6.89
C ILE A 262 15.43 -1.21 6.32
N ASN A 263 14.75 -1.39 5.18
CA ASN A 263 13.90 -0.35 4.61
C ASN A 263 12.76 0.05 5.55
N LEU A 264 12.08 -0.94 6.16
CA LEU A 264 11.01 -0.68 7.14
C LEU A 264 11.56 -0.08 8.43
N PHE A 265 12.71 -0.57 8.92
CA PHE A 265 13.40 -0.05 10.11
C PHE A 265 13.69 1.45 9.96
N LYS A 266 14.30 1.85 8.85
CA LYS A 266 14.60 3.24 8.51
C LYS A 266 13.34 4.06 8.20
N GLY A 267 12.36 3.43 7.54
CA GLY A 267 11.06 4.04 7.25
C GLY A 267 10.25 4.40 8.49
N ASN A 268 10.47 3.69 9.60
CA ASN A 268 9.92 4.03 10.93
C ASN A 268 10.81 4.96 11.75
N ASN A 269 11.93 5.41 11.18
CA ASN A 269 12.92 6.26 11.84
C ASN A 269 13.48 5.65 13.13
N PHE A 270 13.60 4.31 13.19
CA PHE A 270 14.23 3.62 14.30
C PHE A 270 15.74 3.91 14.33
N THR A 271 16.28 4.03 15.53
CA THR A 271 17.72 4.16 15.79
C THR A 271 18.33 2.83 16.20
N LYS A 272 19.66 2.72 16.16
CA LYS A 272 20.37 1.46 16.49
C LYS A 272 19.95 0.85 17.82
N ASP A 273 19.58 1.66 18.81
CA ASP A 273 19.18 1.21 20.15
C ASP A 273 17.93 0.30 20.13
N TYR A 274 17.09 0.43 19.08
CA TYR A 274 15.91 -0.43 18.93
C TYR A 274 16.26 -1.91 18.72
N PHE A 275 17.44 -2.25 18.19
CA PHE A 275 17.84 -3.65 18.07
C PHE A 275 17.97 -4.32 19.44
N SER A 276 18.57 -3.62 20.42
CA SER A 276 18.66 -4.13 21.80
C SER A 276 17.26 -4.31 22.41
N TYR A 277 16.36 -3.36 22.17
CA TYR A 277 14.97 -3.45 22.63
C TYR A 277 14.23 -4.62 21.96
N PHE A 278 14.36 -4.82 20.66
CA PHE A 278 13.74 -5.95 19.94
C PHE A 278 14.23 -7.29 20.47
N ARG A 279 15.53 -7.44 20.71
CA ARG A 279 16.12 -8.66 21.28
C ARG A 279 15.65 -8.91 22.72
N SER A 280 15.59 -7.88 23.56
CA SER A 280 15.12 -8.03 24.94
C SER A 280 13.64 -8.42 25.07
N SER A 281 12.84 -8.15 24.05
CA SER A 281 11.42 -8.49 23.97
C SER A 281 11.14 -9.83 23.28
N ASN A 282 12.18 -10.56 22.88
CA ASN A 282 12.11 -11.77 22.06
C ASN A 282 12.62 -12.99 22.84
N ASP A 283 11.90 -14.12 22.72
CA ASP A 283 12.28 -15.41 23.30
C ASP A 283 12.59 -16.46 22.20
N ASP A 284 12.63 -16.06 20.92
CA ASP A 284 12.87 -16.91 19.75
C ASP A 284 14.33 -16.78 19.29
N LYS A 285 15.08 -17.89 19.34
CA LYS A 285 16.50 -17.92 18.99
C LYS A 285 16.77 -17.48 17.55
N ASP A 286 15.94 -17.91 16.62
CA ASP A 286 16.14 -17.60 15.19
C ASP A 286 15.91 -16.10 14.92
N HIS A 287 14.94 -15.51 15.64
CA HIS A 287 14.74 -14.07 15.59
C HIS A 287 15.91 -13.30 16.20
N ASP A 288 16.49 -13.78 17.29
CA ASP A 288 17.67 -13.14 17.92
C ASP A 288 18.86 -13.15 16.97
N ILE A 289 19.14 -14.29 16.33
CA ILE A 289 20.18 -14.41 15.29
C ILE A 289 19.93 -13.42 14.16
N PHE A 290 18.70 -13.37 13.62
CA PHE A 290 18.36 -12.42 12.54
C PHE A 290 18.55 -10.97 12.97
N LEU A 291 18.09 -10.59 14.16
CA LEU A 291 18.22 -9.23 14.67
C LEU A 291 19.69 -8.82 14.87
N LYS A 292 20.57 -9.77 15.30
CA LYS A 292 22.01 -9.55 15.38
C LYS A 292 22.62 -9.28 14.01
N ILE A 293 22.25 -10.10 13.01
CA ILE A 293 22.69 -9.91 11.62
C ILE A 293 22.20 -8.56 11.06
N ALA A 294 20.94 -8.23 11.33
CA ALA A 294 20.33 -6.99 10.84
C ALA A 294 20.97 -5.74 11.47
N GLU A 295 21.35 -5.81 12.77
CA GLU A 295 22.09 -4.73 13.46
C GLU A 295 23.47 -4.53 12.88
N ASP A 296 24.21 -5.62 12.64
CA ASP A 296 25.55 -5.60 12.05
C ASP A 296 25.49 -5.04 10.62
N PHE A 297 24.56 -5.57 9.81
CA PHE A 297 24.34 -5.04 8.45
C PHE A 297 23.90 -3.57 8.46
N TYR A 298 23.00 -3.14 9.34
CA TYR A 298 22.60 -1.74 9.45
C TYR A 298 23.80 -0.83 9.72
N SER A 299 24.69 -1.24 10.63
CA SER A 299 25.90 -0.49 10.95
C SER A 299 26.86 -0.42 9.74
N TYR A 300 27.03 -1.54 9.02
CA TYR A 300 27.80 -1.60 7.78
C TYR A 300 27.19 -0.71 6.69
N TYR A 301 25.87 -0.79 6.51
CA TYR A 301 25.14 -0.04 5.49
C TYR A 301 25.25 1.47 5.71
N GLN A 302 25.07 1.96 6.95
CA GLN A 302 25.24 3.37 7.25
C GLN A 302 26.67 3.85 6.99
N LYS A 303 27.69 3.07 7.43
CA LYS A 303 29.09 3.37 7.16
C LYS A 303 29.40 3.39 5.67
N TYR A 304 28.84 2.46 4.90
CA TYR A 304 28.99 2.41 3.44
C TYR A 304 28.44 3.69 2.80
N LEU A 305 27.22 4.10 3.18
CA LEU A 305 26.59 5.33 2.67
C LEU A 305 27.42 6.58 2.99
N ASP A 306 27.90 6.68 4.23
CA ASP A 306 28.73 7.81 4.69
C ASP A 306 30.07 7.89 3.89
N MET A 307 30.76 6.77 3.73
CA MET A 307 32.02 6.70 2.99
C MET A 307 31.88 7.11 1.51
N HIS A 308 30.74 6.79 0.90
CA HIS A 308 30.46 7.13 -0.50
C HIS A 308 29.73 8.47 -0.67
N GLN A 309 29.50 9.22 0.42
CA GLN A 309 28.68 10.44 0.43
C GLN A 309 27.31 10.22 -0.22
N GLN A 310 26.69 9.11 0.14
CA GLN A 310 25.39 8.67 -0.37
C GLN A 310 24.33 8.71 0.72
N ILE A 311 23.07 8.75 0.29
CA ILE A 311 21.90 8.72 1.16
C ILE A 311 20.80 7.92 0.47
N ASP A 312 20.07 7.10 1.20
CA ASP A 312 18.89 6.43 0.65
C ASP A 312 17.63 7.30 0.77
N PHE A 313 16.51 6.78 0.25
CA PHE A 313 15.25 7.52 0.24
C PHE A 313 14.69 7.77 1.64
N ASN A 314 14.83 6.83 2.59
CA ASN A 314 14.36 6.99 3.96
C ASN A 314 15.21 8.02 4.72
N ASP A 315 16.52 7.91 4.63
CA ASP A 315 17.44 8.88 5.24
C ASP A 315 17.22 10.28 4.67
N MET A 316 16.96 10.39 3.36
CA MET A 316 16.69 11.67 2.71
C MET A 316 15.48 12.38 3.34
N ILE A 317 14.40 11.66 3.63
CA ILE A 317 13.22 12.25 4.27
C ILE A 317 13.51 12.55 5.75
N ASN A 318 14.14 11.62 6.46
CA ASN A 318 14.47 11.78 7.88
C ASN A 318 15.42 12.96 8.10
N GLU A 319 16.49 13.05 7.32
CA GLU A 319 17.46 14.12 7.44
C GLU A 319 16.87 15.49 7.04
N SER A 320 16.05 15.52 5.97
CA SER A 320 15.36 16.76 5.61
C SER A 320 14.45 17.27 6.73
N SER A 321 13.76 16.36 7.45
CA SER A 321 12.94 16.71 8.61
C SER A 321 13.78 17.31 9.75
N LYS A 322 14.96 16.75 10.04
CA LYS A 322 15.90 17.28 11.03
C LYS A 322 16.43 18.65 10.63
N LEU A 323 16.82 18.83 9.36
CA LEU A 323 17.33 20.09 8.83
C LEU A 323 16.27 21.20 8.90
N ILE A 324 15.01 20.87 8.54
CA ILE A 324 13.90 21.80 8.66
C ILE A 324 13.67 22.20 10.14
N LYS A 325 13.66 21.23 11.05
CA LYS A 325 13.53 21.51 12.49
C LYS A 325 14.65 22.42 13.01
N LYS A 326 15.88 22.22 12.55
CA LYS A 326 17.06 22.97 13.01
C LYS A 326 17.18 24.34 12.38
N TYR A 327 17.07 24.43 11.06
CA TYR A 327 17.40 25.63 10.31
C TYR A 327 16.20 26.35 9.68
N GLY A 328 15.01 25.71 9.67
CA GLY A 328 13.84 26.21 8.95
C GLY A 328 13.94 25.96 7.44
N LEU A 329 13.17 26.72 6.69
CA LEU A 329 13.12 26.70 5.22
C LEU A 329 13.41 28.09 4.67
N LYS A 330 14.01 28.17 3.47
CA LYS A 330 14.16 29.43 2.73
C LYS A 330 12.82 29.99 2.26
N LYS A 331 11.84 29.11 1.99
CA LYS A 331 10.48 29.47 1.62
C LYS A 331 9.55 29.35 2.82
N HIS A 332 8.61 30.27 2.94
CA HIS A 332 7.55 30.25 3.94
C HIS A 332 6.25 29.84 3.26
N TYR A 333 5.72 28.66 3.63
CA TYR A 333 4.41 28.22 3.15
C TYR A 333 3.33 28.60 4.15
N ARG A 334 2.23 29.17 3.66
CA ARG A 334 1.02 29.43 4.44
C ARG A 334 0.06 28.25 4.40
N TYR A 335 0.09 27.47 3.32
CA TYR A 335 -0.76 26.30 3.11
C TYR A 335 0.06 25.12 2.64
N ILE A 336 -0.14 23.97 3.29
CA ILE A 336 0.39 22.66 2.89
C ILE A 336 -0.80 21.77 2.58
N LEU A 337 -0.88 21.25 1.35
CA LEU A 337 -1.93 20.33 0.93
C LEU A 337 -1.30 19.00 0.57
N VAL A 338 -1.90 17.88 1.03
CA VAL A 338 -1.37 16.52 0.79
C VAL A 338 -2.46 15.66 0.15
N ASP A 339 -2.17 15.18 -1.06
CA ASP A 339 -3.04 14.21 -1.77
C ASP A 339 -2.68 12.77 -1.38
N GLU A 340 -3.67 11.84 -1.42
CA GLU A 340 -3.53 10.42 -1.09
C GLU A 340 -2.94 10.16 0.32
N TYR A 341 -3.31 10.97 1.31
CA TYR A 341 -2.70 10.98 2.65
C TYR A 341 -2.78 9.64 3.39
N GLN A 342 -3.72 8.73 3.03
CA GLN A 342 -3.80 7.37 3.58
C GLN A 342 -2.56 6.50 3.27
N ASP A 343 -1.67 6.95 2.38
CA ASP A 343 -0.41 6.27 2.06
C ASP A 343 0.80 6.83 2.85
N THR A 344 0.55 7.62 3.89
CA THR A 344 1.57 8.25 4.71
C THR A 344 2.37 7.23 5.51
N THR A 345 3.71 7.33 5.42
CA THR A 345 4.66 6.64 6.29
C THR A 345 5.02 7.51 7.48
N TYR A 346 5.68 6.93 8.50
CA TYR A 346 6.17 7.69 9.65
C TYR A 346 7.14 8.82 9.24
N THR A 347 8.04 8.56 8.30
CA THR A 347 8.98 9.57 7.79
C THR A 347 8.27 10.72 7.09
N ASN A 348 7.23 10.43 6.30
CA ASN A 348 6.42 11.46 5.64
C ASN A 348 5.63 12.31 6.65
N TYR A 349 5.04 11.67 7.68
CA TYR A 349 4.39 12.37 8.78
C TYR A 349 5.35 13.34 9.47
N ASN A 350 6.56 12.88 9.81
CA ASN A 350 7.57 13.73 10.45
C ASN A 350 7.98 14.92 9.57
N LEU A 351 8.07 14.73 8.26
CA LEU A 351 8.37 15.82 7.33
C LEU A 351 7.24 16.84 7.30
N ILE A 352 5.98 16.40 7.18
CA ILE A 352 4.80 17.29 7.21
C ILE A 352 4.76 18.06 8.54
N LYS A 353 4.95 17.37 9.67
CA LYS A 353 4.93 17.99 10.99
C LYS A 353 6.05 19.02 11.15
N SER A 354 7.26 18.70 10.68
CA SER A 354 8.41 19.62 10.70
C SER A 354 8.16 20.88 9.86
N LEU A 355 7.52 20.71 8.69
CA LEU A 355 7.13 21.81 7.82
C LEU A 355 6.09 22.71 8.51
N GLN A 356 5.00 22.11 9.02
CA GLN A 356 3.92 22.82 9.67
C GLN A 356 4.40 23.61 10.89
N ASP A 357 5.20 22.97 11.77
CA ASP A 357 5.70 23.60 12.99
C ASP A 357 6.64 24.79 12.69
N LYS A 358 7.40 24.73 11.58
CA LYS A 358 8.34 25.80 11.21
C LYS A 358 7.72 26.93 10.41
N THR A 359 6.66 26.67 9.67
CA THR A 359 6.02 27.70 8.82
C THR A 359 4.70 28.19 9.38
N ASP A 360 4.22 27.57 10.44
CA ASP A 360 2.87 27.78 10.98
C ASP A 360 1.77 27.63 9.92
N ALA A 361 1.99 26.74 8.95
CA ALA A 361 1.09 26.56 7.81
C ALA A 361 -0.24 25.90 8.21
N HIS A 362 -1.29 26.24 7.48
CA HIS A 362 -2.54 25.47 7.46
C HIS A 362 -2.33 24.17 6.69
N LEU A 363 -2.70 23.05 7.31
CA LEU A 363 -2.59 21.71 6.70
C LEU A 363 -3.94 21.25 6.19
N THR A 364 -4.01 20.87 4.93
CA THR A 364 -5.16 20.14 4.37
C THR A 364 -4.70 18.80 3.83
N VAL A 365 -5.29 17.72 4.31
CA VAL A 365 -5.02 16.36 3.79
C VAL A 365 -6.26 15.79 3.14
N VAL A 366 -6.09 15.06 2.04
CA VAL A 366 -7.19 14.33 1.39
C VAL A 366 -6.81 12.87 1.19
N GLY A 367 -7.77 11.96 1.43
CA GLY A 367 -7.50 10.54 1.31
C GLY A 367 -8.73 9.65 1.40
N ASP A 368 -8.48 8.35 1.29
CA ASP A 368 -9.45 7.27 1.40
C ASP A 368 -8.81 6.07 2.13
N ASP A 369 -9.16 5.86 3.40
CA ASP A 369 -8.65 4.74 4.20
C ASP A 369 -9.00 3.37 3.58
N TRP A 370 -10.11 3.27 2.84
CA TRP A 370 -10.50 2.05 2.11
C TRP A 370 -9.53 1.73 0.95
N GLN A 371 -8.69 2.68 0.53
CA GLN A 371 -7.68 2.52 -0.52
C GLN A 371 -6.24 2.51 -0.01
N SER A 372 -6.01 2.34 1.29
CA SER A 372 -4.65 2.20 1.87
C SER A 372 -4.15 0.76 1.65
N ILE A 373 -3.33 0.55 0.63
CA ILE A 373 -2.87 -0.77 0.16
C ILE A 373 -1.33 -0.91 0.10
N TYR A 374 -0.58 0.01 0.68
CA TYR A 374 0.88 0.01 0.65
C TYR A 374 1.51 -0.23 2.03
N GLY A 375 0.80 -0.95 2.92
CA GLY A 375 1.33 -1.32 4.24
C GLY A 375 2.68 -2.03 4.16
N PHE A 376 2.90 -2.88 3.15
CA PHE A 376 4.18 -3.56 2.92
C PHE A 376 5.36 -2.59 2.61
N ARG A 377 5.08 -1.30 2.36
CA ARG A 377 6.07 -0.23 2.19
C ARG A 377 6.20 0.66 3.44
N GLY A 378 5.65 0.25 4.57
CA GLY A 378 5.70 1.04 5.80
C GLY A 378 4.61 2.11 5.93
N THR A 379 3.57 2.08 5.05
CA THR A 379 2.41 2.95 5.22
C THR A 379 1.69 2.60 6.53
N ASN A 380 1.38 3.62 7.33
CA ASN A 380 0.57 3.47 8.52
C ASN A 380 -0.76 4.22 8.38
N ILE A 381 -1.85 3.46 8.25
CA ILE A 381 -3.21 3.99 8.07
C ILE A 381 -3.69 4.81 9.26
N GLU A 382 -3.12 4.63 10.46
CA GLU A 382 -3.52 5.35 11.68
C GLU A 382 -3.32 6.86 11.55
N PHE A 383 -2.32 7.32 10.80
CA PHE A 383 -2.13 8.75 10.51
C PHE A 383 -3.35 9.38 9.81
N PHE A 384 -4.13 8.57 9.10
CA PHE A 384 -5.35 9.03 8.45
C PHE A 384 -6.59 8.72 9.27
N SER A 385 -6.75 7.48 9.78
CA SER A 385 -7.95 7.06 10.50
C SER A 385 -8.11 7.71 11.88
N HIS A 386 -6.99 8.04 12.52
CA HIS A 386 -6.92 8.70 13.83
C HIS A 386 -6.20 10.07 13.72
N PHE A 387 -6.51 10.82 12.68
CA PHE A 387 -5.84 12.08 12.35
C PHE A 387 -5.83 13.07 13.52
N GLU A 388 -6.88 13.06 14.35
CA GLU A 388 -7.02 13.87 15.56
C GLU A 388 -6.01 13.54 16.68
N GLU A 389 -5.36 12.38 16.64
CA GLU A 389 -4.32 12.02 17.60
C GLU A 389 -2.96 12.66 17.23
N TYR A 390 -2.80 13.11 15.98
CA TYR A 390 -1.55 13.63 15.42
C TYR A 390 -1.59 15.13 15.13
N PHE A 391 -2.79 15.68 14.89
CA PHE A 391 -3.01 17.10 14.55
C PHE A 391 -4.15 17.69 15.37
N GLU A 392 -3.90 18.88 15.94
CA GLU A 392 -4.82 19.53 16.88
C GLU A 392 -6.10 20.02 16.21
N ASN A 393 -7.24 19.79 16.88
CA ASN A 393 -8.54 20.32 16.53
C ASN A 393 -8.89 20.24 15.03
N PRO A 394 -8.80 19.06 14.38
CA PRO A 394 -9.04 18.95 12.96
C PRO A 394 -10.51 19.17 12.61
N GLN A 395 -10.76 19.90 11.54
CA GLN A 395 -12.04 19.89 10.84
C GLN A 395 -12.04 18.78 9.80
N ARG A 396 -13.03 17.89 9.87
CA ARG A 396 -13.14 16.76 8.95
C ARG A 396 -14.37 16.93 8.07
N ILE A 397 -14.20 16.83 6.76
CA ILE A 397 -15.28 16.83 5.77
C ILE A 397 -15.35 15.50 5.05
N PHE A 398 -16.56 14.96 4.91
CA PHE A 398 -16.83 13.74 4.15
C PHE A 398 -17.30 14.11 2.74
N ILE A 399 -16.66 13.53 1.72
CA ILE A 399 -17.09 13.60 0.32
C ILE A 399 -17.60 12.23 -0.07
N GLU A 400 -18.92 12.08 -0.11
CA GLU A 400 -19.60 10.79 -0.22
C GLU A 400 -20.29 10.58 -1.58
N LYS A 401 -20.36 11.62 -2.44
CA LYS A 401 -20.92 11.49 -3.78
C LYS A 401 -19.85 11.03 -4.75
N THR A 402 -20.04 9.84 -5.33
CA THR A 402 -19.14 9.30 -6.37
C THR A 402 -19.77 9.44 -7.75
N TYR A 403 -18.92 9.63 -8.76
CA TYR A 403 -19.33 9.82 -10.15
C TYR A 403 -18.81 8.70 -11.07
N ARG A 404 -18.10 7.73 -10.51
CA ARG A 404 -17.48 6.65 -11.27
C ARG A 404 -18.37 5.41 -11.34
N ASN A 405 -18.64 4.83 -10.19
CA ASN A 405 -19.26 3.52 -10.05
C ASN A 405 -20.79 3.61 -9.98
N PRO A 406 -21.54 2.58 -10.42
CA PRO A 406 -22.97 2.43 -10.13
C PRO A 406 -23.24 2.26 -8.63
N GLN A 407 -24.44 2.62 -8.16
CA GLN A 407 -24.82 2.53 -6.74
C GLN A 407 -24.69 1.09 -6.22
N GLU A 408 -25.19 0.12 -6.96
CA GLU A 408 -25.18 -1.28 -6.57
C GLU A 408 -23.74 -1.83 -6.41
N LEU A 409 -22.80 -1.38 -7.25
CA LEU A 409 -21.38 -1.75 -7.11
C LEU A 409 -20.77 -1.15 -5.84
N ILE A 410 -21.16 0.09 -5.51
CA ILE A 410 -20.66 0.75 -4.30
C ILE A 410 -21.23 0.09 -3.05
N ASP A 411 -22.50 -0.29 -3.08
CA ASP A 411 -23.15 -0.95 -1.94
C ASP A 411 -22.49 -2.31 -1.65
N ILE A 412 -22.22 -3.10 -2.69
CA ILE A 412 -21.46 -4.36 -2.58
C ILE A 412 -20.06 -4.11 -2.02
N ALA A 413 -19.30 -3.20 -2.63
CA ALA A 413 -17.93 -2.94 -2.25
C ALA A 413 -17.83 -2.28 -0.86
N GLY A 414 -18.79 -1.41 -0.51
CA GLY A 414 -18.89 -0.73 0.77
C GLY A 414 -19.25 -1.70 1.91
N SER A 415 -20.25 -2.55 1.71
CA SER A 415 -20.63 -3.60 2.65
C SER A 415 -19.46 -4.54 2.94
N PHE A 416 -18.77 -4.98 1.89
CA PHE A 416 -17.62 -5.86 2.02
C PHE A 416 -16.47 -5.25 2.84
N ILE A 417 -16.06 -3.99 2.54
CA ILE A 417 -14.94 -3.35 3.24
C ILE A 417 -15.29 -2.97 4.67
N MET A 418 -16.54 -2.63 4.94
CA MET A 418 -17.03 -2.20 6.25
C MET A 418 -17.19 -3.35 7.25
N LYS A 419 -17.00 -4.62 6.85
CA LYS A 419 -16.84 -5.74 7.79
C LYS A 419 -15.63 -5.54 8.72
N ASN A 420 -14.62 -4.79 8.28
CA ASN A 420 -13.55 -4.34 9.16
C ASN A 420 -14.00 -3.10 9.96
N PRO A 421 -14.25 -3.22 11.28
CA PRO A 421 -14.78 -2.13 12.10
C PRO A 421 -13.81 -0.96 12.27
N LYS A 422 -12.53 -1.12 11.92
CA LYS A 422 -11.50 -0.07 11.99
C LYS A 422 -11.52 0.89 10.79
N GLN A 423 -12.31 0.59 9.75
CA GLN A 423 -12.46 1.50 8.62
C GLN A 423 -13.39 2.66 8.96
N ILE A 424 -13.07 3.85 8.44
CA ILE A 424 -13.94 5.02 8.61
C ILE A 424 -15.26 4.79 7.87
N ARG A 425 -16.39 4.93 8.56
CA ARG A 425 -17.70 4.77 7.94
C ARG A 425 -17.98 5.90 6.96
N LYS A 426 -18.36 5.53 5.74
CA LYS A 426 -18.76 6.43 4.64
C LYS A 426 -20.05 5.94 4.01
N SER A 427 -20.95 6.85 3.69
CA SER A 427 -22.23 6.57 3.02
C SER A 427 -22.16 7.03 1.57
N LEU A 428 -21.44 6.26 0.74
CA LEU A 428 -21.23 6.62 -0.65
C LEU A 428 -22.53 6.56 -1.46
N LYS A 429 -22.75 7.58 -2.29
CA LYS A 429 -23.93 7.68 -3.17
C LYS A 429 -23.52 7.97 -4.60
N SER A 430 -24.19 7.32 -5.55
CA SER A 430 -23.99 7.52 -6.99
C SER A 430 -25.29 7.92 -7.69
N PRO A 431 -25.22 8.81 -8.69
CA PRO A 431 -26.34 9.05 -9.58
C PRO A 431 -26.54 7.95 -10.64
N LYS A 432 -25.62 6.97 -10.71
CA LYS A 432 -25.67 5.85 -11.65
C LYS A 432 -26.25 4.62 -10.98
N ASN A 433 -27.14 3.92 -11.67
CA ASN A 433 -27.64 2.62 -11.27
C ASN A 433 -27.37 1.59 -12.37
N LEU A 434 -26.99 0.38 -11.99
CA LEU A 434 -26.76 -0.73 -12.91
C LEU A 434 -27.09 -2.05 -12.20
N LYS A 435 -28.10 -2.76 -12.71
CA LYS A 435 -28.50 -4.05 -12.14
C LYS A 435 -27.37 -5.07 -12.26
N LYS A 436 -27.07 -5.74 -11.13
CA LYS A 436 -26.11 -6.83 -11.03
C LYS A 436 -24.73 -6.51 -11.67
N PRO A 437 -24.06 -5.42 -11.23
CA PRO A 437 -22.80 -4.99 -11.85
C PRO A 437 -21.64 -5.91 -11.55
N VAL A 438 -21.74 -6.79 -10.55
CA VAL A 438 -20.72 -7.78 -10.21
C VAL A 438 -21.16 -9.16 -10.71
N LYS A 439 -20.32 -9.75 -11.57
CA LYS A 439 -20.56 -11.05 -12.22
C LYS A 439 -19.49 -12.04 -11.79
N ILE A 440 -19.90 -13.11 -11.12
CA ILE A 440 -19.03 -14.21 -10.72
C ILE A 440 -19.07 -15.25 -11.83
N ILE A 441 -17.91 -15.56 -12.40
CA ILE A 441 -17.79 -16.52 -13.49
C ILE A 441 -17.05 -17.75 -13.01
N TYR A 442 -17.71 -18.89 -13.13
CA TYR A 442 -17.13 -20.21 -12.96
C TYR A 442 -16.86 -20.84 -14.34
N PRO A 443 -15.62 -20.79 -14.82
CA PRO A 443 -15.28 -21.36 -16.12
C PRO A 443 -15.31 -22.88 -16.09
N GLN A 444 -15.44 -23.48 -17.29
CA GLN A 444 -15.33 -24.92 -17.48
C GLN A 444 -14.03 -25.50 -16.94
N LYS A 445 -14.07 -26.76 -16.50
CA LYS A 445 -12.88 -27.48 -15.98
C LYS A 445 -11.84 -27.76 -17.06
N ASN A 446 -12.29 -27.97 -18.30
CA ASN A 446 -11.41 -28.22 -19.44
C ASN A 446 -10.55 -26.97 -19.72
N PRO A 447 -9.21 -27.09 -19.69
CA PRO A 447 -8.33 -25.93 -19.90
C PRO A 447 -8.46 -25.28 -21.29
N ILE A 448 -8.90 -26.00 -22.30
CA ILE A 448 -9.09 -25.47 -23.67
C ILE A 448 -10.35 -24.62 -23.69
N GLU A 449 -11.46 -25.15 -23.21
CA GLU A 449 -12.75 -24.47 -23.15
C GLU A 449 -12.70 -23.25 -22.24
N LYS A 450 -12.01 -23.37 -21.11
CA LYS A 450 -11.74 -22.22 -20.22
C LYS A 450 -11.04 -21.07 -20.95
N ARG A 451 -10.03 -21.38 -21.77
CA ARG A 451 -9.30 -20.35 -22.54
C ARG A 451 -10.16 -19.71 -23.61
N GLU A 452 -10.98 -20.51 -24.27
CA GLU A 452 -11.91 -20.04 -25.30
C GLU A 452 -12.98 -19.13 -24.68
N MET A 453 -13.56 -19.51 -23.55
CA MET A 453 -14.52 -18.71 -22.81
C MET A 453 -13.92 -17.36 -22.41
N ILE A 454 -12.69 -17.36 -21.85
CA ILE A 454 -11.98 -16.13 -21.45
C ILE A 454 -11.72 -15.24 -22.67
N TYR A 455 -11.30 -15.83 -23.78
CA TYR A 455 -11.07 -15.11 -25.03
C TYR A 455 -12.35 -14.44 -25.52
N ASN A 456 -13.46 -15.18 -25.57
CA ASN A 456 -14.75 -14.67 -26.02
C ASN A 456 -15.25 -13.54 -25.08
N LEU A 457 -15.13 -13.70 -23.76
CA LEU A 457 -15.47 -12.65 -22.81
C LEU A 457 -14.69 -11.36 -23.08
N ILE A 458 -13.37 -11.44 -23.26
CA ILE A 458 -12.53 -10.28 -23.54
C ILE A 458 -12.92 -9.64 -24.87
N LYS A 459 -13.16 -10.45 -25.88
CA LYS A 459 -13.55 -10.00 -27.23
C LYS A 459 -14.89 -9.28 -27.21
N ASP A 460 -15.92 -9.89 -26.61
CA ASP A 460 -17.26 -9.30 -26.51
C ASP A 460 -17.27 -7.93 -25.79
N LEU A 461 -16.45 -7.80 -24.74
CA LEU A 461 -16.30 -6.53 -24.03
C LEU A 461 -15.55 -5.49 -24.86
N SER A 462 -14.51 -5.92 -25.57
CA SER A 462 -13.69 -5.03 -26.42
C SER A 462 -14.46 -4.52 -27.63
N GLU A 463 -15.31 -5.34 -28.27
CA GLU A 463 -16.12 -4.96 -29.44
C GLU A 463 -17.14 -3.86 -29.12
N LYS A 464 -17.57 -3.73 -27.86
CA LYS A 464 -18.45 -2.65 -27.39
C LYS A 464 -17.74 -1.30 -27.26
N SER A 465 -16.48 -1.21 -27.67
CA SER A 465 -15.60 -0.04 -27.54
C SER A 465 -15.31 0.39 -26.10
N ASP A 466 -15.55 -0.50 -25.14
CA ASP A 466 -15.30 -0.26 -23.73
C ASP A 466 -13.83 -0.54 -23.38
N ASP A 467 -13.25 0.29 -22.52
CA ASP A 467 -11.96 -0.01 -21.92
C ASP A 467 -12.09 -1.20 -20.96
N VAL A 468 -11.30 -2.25 -21.17
CA VAL A 468 -11.27 -3.46 -20.36
C VAL A 468 -9.96 -3.54 -19.58
N LEU A 469 -10.06 -3.52 -18.25
CA LEU A 469 -8.90 -3.65 -17.36
C LEU A 469 -8.90 -5.03 -16.69
N ILE A 470 -7.92 -5.83 -17.03
CA ILE A 470 -7.70 -7.14 -16.41
C ILE A 470 -6.77 -6.95 -15.20
N LEU A 471 -7.19 -7.41 -14.03
CA LEU A 471 -6.47 -7.30 -12.78
C LEU A 471 -6.10 -8.67 -12.22
N GLY A 472 -4.83 -8.86 -11.90
CA GLY A 472 -4.33 -10.03 -11.17
C GLY A 472 -3.64 -9.65 -9.86
N ARG A 473 -3.49 -10.62 -8.95
CA ARG A 473 -2.76 -10.39 -7.69
C ARG A 473 -1.26 -10.21 -7.93
N THR A 474 -0.69 -10.93 -8.88
CA THR A 474 0.73 -10.91 -9.25
C THR A 474 0.94 -10.68 -10.74
N ASN A 475 2.16 -10.26 -11.13
CA ASN A 475 2.51 -10.10 -12.55
C ASN A 475 2.41 -11.42 -13.35
N ASN A 476 2.53 -12.58 -12.70
CA ASN A 476 2.50 -13.87 -13.37
C ASN A 476 1.08 -14.38 -13.65
N ASN A 477 0.06 -13.88 -12.96
CA ASN A 477 -1.33 -14.33 -13.18
C ASN A 477 -1.76 -14.17 -14.64
N ILE A 478 -1.34 -13.09 -15.31
CA ILE A 478 -1.67 -12.86 -16.72
C ILE A 478 -1.14 -13.97 -17.63
N ASN A 479 0.02 -14.55 -17.33
CA ASN A 479 0.63 -15.60 -18.16
C ASN A 479 -0.19 -16.89 -18.20
N GLN A 480 -0.90 -17.19 -17.11
CA GLN A 480 -1.82 -18.33 -17.04
C GLN A 480 -3.15 -18.00 -17.70
N PHE A 481 -3.62 -16.76 -17.57
CA PHE A 481 -4.92 -16.30 -18.04
C PHE A 481 -5.00 -16.21 -19.56
N ILE A 482 -4.01 -15.56 -20.22
CA ILE A 482 -4.00 -15.38 -21.69
C ILE A 482 -3.19 -16.44 -22.43
N LYS A 483 -3.46 -17.70 -22.18
CA LYS A 483 -2.82 -18.81 -22.95
C LYS A 483 -3.52 -19.12 -24.28
N HIS A 484 -4.46 -18.27 -24.72
CA HIS A 484 -5.12 -18.43 -26.01
C HIS A 484 -4.18 -18.09 -27.16
N ARG A 485 -4.22 -18.90 -28.26
CA ARG A 485 -3.31 -18.78 -29.41
C ARG A 485 -3.36 -17.41 -30.13
N ASN A 486 -4.53 -16.76 -30.09
CA ASN A 486 -4.75 -15.49 -30.77
C ASN A 486 -4.31 -14.29 -29.90
N LEU A 487 -4.20 -14.44 -28.57
CA LEU A 487 -3.85 -13.34 -27.69
C LEU A 487 -2.33 -13.15 -27.57
N VAL A 488 -1.89 -11.92 -27.67
CA VAL A 488 -0.50 -11.51 -27.47
C VAL A 488 -0.40 -10.33 -26.49
N LYS A 489 0.70 -10.32 -25.78
CA LYS A 489 1.06 -9.21 -24.86
C LYS A 489 1.98 -8.23 -25.57
N LYS A 490 1.69 -6.92 -25.46
CA LYS A 490 2.56 -5.85 -25.94
C LYS A 490 2.84 -4.86 -24.80
N GLY A 491 4.12 -4.56 -24.58
CA GLY A 491 4.56 -3.64 -23.53
C GLY A 491 5.39 -4.33 -22.45
N ASN A 492 5.92 -3.52 -21.55
CA ASN A 492 6.75 -3.94 -20.43
C ASN A 492 6.18 -3.36 -19.13
N LEU A 493 5.70 -4.22 -18.22
CA LEU A 493 5.10 -3.80 -16.95
C LEU A 493 6.01 -2.93 -16.05
N LYS A 494 7.32 -3.00 -16.26
CA LYS A 494 8.28 -2.16 -15.52
C LYS A 494 8.41 -0.74 -16.09
N LYS A 495 8.18 -0.57 -17.40
CA LYS A 495 8.37 0.69 -18.12
C LYS A 495 7.04 1.35 -18.52
N ASP A 496 6.06 0.55 -18.90
CA ASP A 496 4.79 1.02 -19.46
C ASP A 496 3.71 1.15 -18.38
N LYS A 497 2.80 2.12 -18.57
CA LYS A 497 1.64 2.28 -17.69
C LYS A 497 0.73 1.05 -17.69
N PHE A 498 0.63 0.35 -18.83
CA PHE A 498 -0.19 -0.85 -19.02
C PHE A 498 0.54 -1.89 -19.84
N LEU A 499 0.22 -3.17 -19.61
CA LEU A 499 0.47 -4.23 -20.56
C LEU A 499 -0.76 -4.36 -21.46
N ARG A 500 -0.63 -4.11 -22.75
CA ARG A 500 -1.73 -4.28 -23.70
C ARG A 500 -1.91 -5.74 -24.05
N ILE A 501 -3.16 -6.14 -24.16
CA ILE A 501 -3.56 -7.45 -24.68
C ILE A 501 -4.14 -7.21 -26.06
N LEU A 502 -3.57 -7.83 -27.06
CA LEU A 502 -3.97 -7.67 -28.45
C LEU A 502 -4.38 -9.01 -29.02
N ASP A 503 -5.33 -9.00 -29.96
CA ASP A 503 -5.66 -10.14 -30.79
C ASP A 503 -4.82 -10.11 -32.08
N LYS A 504 -4.25 -11.26 -32.47
CA LYS A 504 -3.47 -11.41 -33.70
C LYS A 504 -4.34 -11.33 -34.95
N THR A 505 -5.59 -11.76 -34.84
CA THR A 505 -6.55 -11.89 -35.92
C THR A 505 -7.50 -10.70 -36.02
N ASP A 506 -7.74 -10.02 -34.89
CA ASP A 506 -8.65 -8.89 -34.79
C ASP A 506 -7.91 -7.64 -34.30
N LYS A 507 -7.64 -6.74 -35.22
CA LYS A 507 -6.96 -5.47 -34.93
C LYS A 507 -7.84 -4.44 -34.22
N SER A 508 -9.15 -4.67 -34.12
CA SER A 508 -10.08 -3.78 -33.41
C SER A 508 -9.92 -3.85 -31.87
N MET A 509 -9.38 -4.95 -31.35
CA MET A 509 -9.14 -5.16 -29.93
C MET A 509 -7.93 -4.35 -29.42
N ASN A 510 -8.11 -3.04 -29.25
CA ASN A 510 -7.04 -2.12 -28.87
C ASN A 510 -7.13 -1.58 -27.43
N ASN A 511 -8.23 -1.84 -26.72
CA ASN A 511 -8.64 -1.24 -25.46
C ASN A 511 -8.60 -2.22 -24.28
N VAL A 512 -7.83 -3.30 -24.38
CA VAL A 512 -7.65 -4.31 -23.32
C VAL A 512 -6.29 -4.16 -22.66
N TYR A 513 -6.29 -4.00 -21.34
CA TYR A 513 -5.10 -3.71 -20.56
C TYR A 513 -4.97 -4.66 -19.35
N TYR A 514 -3.74 -4.95 -18.95
CA TYR A 514 -3.45 -5.71 -17.74
C TYR A 514 -2.64 -4.89 -16.73
N ARG A 515 -2.98 -5.04 -15.46
CA ARG A 515 -2.20 -4.57 -14.31
C ARG A 515 -2.36 -5.51 -13.11
N THR A 516 -1.45 -5.41 -12.14
CA THR A 516 -1.71 -5.96 -10.81
C THR A 516 -2.69 -5.08 -10.05
N LEU A 517 -3.45 -5.66 -9.14
CA LEU A 517 -4.38 -4.93 -8.27
C LEU A 517 -3.71 -3.73 -7.58
N HIS A 518 -2.52 -3.89 -7.02
CA HIS A 518 -1.76 -2.79 -6.41
C HIS A 518 -1.46 -1.65 -7.38
N SER A 519 -1.04 -1.98 -8.61
CA SER A 519 -0.69 -0.97 -9.61
C SER A 519 -1.91 -0.39 -10.35
N SER A 520 -3.11 -0.86 -10.04
CA SER A 520 -4.36 -0.33 -10.57
C SER A 520 -4.89 0.89 -9.79
N LYS A 521 -4.32 1.18 -8.62
CA LYS A 521 -4.72 2.35 -7.83
C LYS A 521 -4.59 3.63 -8.66
N GLY A 522 -5.61 4.47 -8.63
CA GLY A 522 -5.69 5.69 -9.44
C GLY A 522 -6.13 5.47 -10.90
N LEU A 523 -6.27 4.23 -11.37
CA LEU A 523 -6.79 3.91 -12.70
C LEU A 523 -8.31 3.72 -12.68
N GLU A 524 -8.91 3.71 -13.88
CA GLU A 524 -10.31 3.35 -14.11
C GLU A 524 -10.49 2.78 -15.50
N ALA A 525 -11.50 1.95 -15.69
CA ALA A 525 -11.90 1.38 -16.97
C ALA A 525 -13.43 1.21 -16.99
N ASP A 526 -13.99 1.03 -18.16
CA ASP A 526 -15.44 0.82 -18.29
C ASP A 526 -15.83 -0.52 -17.69
N ASN A 527 -15.06 -1.57 -17.95
CA ASN A 527 -15.23 -2.88 -17.33
C ASN A 527 -13.92 -3.40 -16.72
N VAL A 528 -14.04 -4.18 -15.64
CA VAL A 528 -12.91 -4.76 -14.93
C VAL A 528 -13.07 -6.28 -14.87
N ILE A 529 -11.99 -7.02 -15.13
CA ILE A 529 -11.94 -8.47 -14.95
C ILE A 529 -10.90 -8.77 -13.86
N ILE A 530 -11.32 -9.32 -12.72
CA ILE A 530 -10.39 -9.76 -11.66
C ILE A 530 -10.20 -11.26 -11.80
N ILE A 531 -8.96 -11.67 -12.01
CA ILE A 531 -8.61 -13.07 -12.28
C ILE A 531 -8.03 -13.75 -11.05
N ASN A 532 -8.11 -15.08 -11.02
CA ASN A 532 -7.54 -15.93 -9.98
C ASN A 532 -8.19 -15.71 -8.60
N MET A 533 -9.52 -15.55 -8.58
CA MET A 533 -10.32 -15.44 -7.36
C MET A 533 -10.55 -16.83 -6.75
N VAL A 534 -9.48 -17.47 -6.29
CA VAL A 534 -9.47 -18.84 -5.77
C VAL A 534 -8.82 -18.91 -4.40
N ASP A 535 -9.20 -19.93 -3.62
CA ASP A 535 -8.63 -20.18 -2.30
C ASP A 535 -7.31 -20.95 -2.40
N ASP A 536 -6.23 -20.21 -2.74
CA ASP A 536 -4.88 -20.75 -2.91
C ASP A 536 -3.86 -19.76 -2.32
N TYR A 537 -2.64 -20.24 -2.05
CA TYR A 537 -1.55 -19.39 -1.56
C TYR A 537 -1.25 -18.18 -2.46
N LEU A 538 -1.30 -18.39 -3.78
CA LEU A 538 -1.16 -17.35 -4.80
C LEU A 538 -2.51 -16.88 -5.35
N GLY A 539 -3.60 -17.27 -4.70
CA GLY A 539 -4.95 -16.84 -5.00
C GLY A 539 -5.24 -15.42 -4.50
N PHE A 540 -6.51 -15.13 -4.31
CA PHE A 540 -6.94 -13.86 -3.76
C PHE A 540 -8.13 -14.07 -2.82
N PRO A 541 -8.02 -13.80 -1.51
CA PRO A 541 -6.90 -13.15 -0.82
C PRO A 541 -5.63 -13.99 -0.81
N SER A 542 -4.48 -13.32 -0.88
CA SER A 542 -3.19 -14.00 -0.77
C SER A 542 -2.99 -14.55 0.65
N LYS A 543 -2.65 -15.84 0.74
CA LYS A 543 -2.32 -16.50 2.00
C LYS A 543 -0.82 -16.45 2.33
N LEU A 544 -0.02 -15.79 1.48
CA LEU A 544 1.40 -15.60 1.74
C LEU A 544 1.59 -14.80 3.04
N LYS A 545 2.15 -15.44 4.03
CA LYS A 545 2.53 -14.79 5.29
C LYS A 545 3.84 -14.02 5.09
N THR A 546 3.88 -12.79 5.54
CA THR A 546 5.15 -12.07 5.69
C THR A 546 5.99 -12.77 6.74
N HIS A 547 7.30 -12.78 6.54
CA HIS A 547 8.23 -13.37 7.50
C HIS A 547 8.07 -12.73 8.89
N SER A 548 8.05 -13.54 9.96
CA SER A 548 7.73 -13.07 11.32
C SER A 548 8.73 -12.04 11.85
N VAL A 549 9.99 -12.05 11.43
CA VAL A 549 10.98 -11.03 11.81
C VAL A 549 10.58 -9.62 11.36
N LEU A 550 9.79 -9.50 10.28
CA LEU A 550 9.29 -8.19 9.83
C LEU A 550 8.25 -7.60 10.80
N ASN A 551 7.71 -8.38 11.73
CA ASN A 551 6.78 -7.88 12.75
C ASN A 551 7.44 -6.87 13.70
N TYR A 552 8.75 -6.90 13.87
CA TYR A 552 9.48 -5.91 14.69
C TYR A 552 9.46 -4.51 14.06
N VAL A 553 9.42 -4.45 12.74
CA VAL A 553 9.52 -3.21 11.97
C VAL A 553 8.24 -2.88 11.18
N ASN A 554 7.20 -3.72 11.31
CA ASN A 554 5.96 -3.54 10.59
C ASN A 554 4.90 -2.92 11.49
N THR A 555 4.46 -1.71 11.17
CA THR A 555 3.40 -0.99 11.89
C THR A 555 1.99 -1.44 11.50
N ARG A 556 1.86 -2.54 10.75
CA ARG A 556 0.55 -3.03 10.30
C ARG A 556 -0.27 -3.51 11.49
N ASN A 557 -1.47 -2.99 11.62
CA ASN A 557 -2.44 -3.47 12.58
C ASN A 557 -3.23 -4.63 11.95
N TYR A 558 -2.84 -5.89 12.27
CA TYR A 558 -3.43 -7.12 11.73
C TYR A 558 -4.67 -7.60 12.50
N ASP A 559 -5.31 -6.76 13.30
CA ASP A 559 -6.40 -7.16 14.19
C ASP A 559 -7.66 -7.66 13.45
N TYR A 560 -7.71 -7.51 12.12
CA TYR A 560 -8.80 -8.01 11.31
C TYR A 560 -8.28 -8.87 10.14
N LYS A 561 -8.90 -10.05 9.94
CA LYS A 561 -8.49 -11.03 8.92
C LYS A 561 -8.45 -10.40 7.53
N TYR A 562 -7.31 -10.50 6.89
CA TYR A 562 -7.06 -9.97 5.53
C TYR A 562 -7.33 -8.46 5.37
N SER A 563 -7.14 -7.65 6.41
CA SER A 563 -7.48 -6.22 6.35
C SER A 563 -6.91 -5.47 5.13
N GLU A 564 -5.67 -5.73 4.74
CA GLU A 564 -5.04 -5.12 3.56
C GLU A 564 -5.54 -5.74 2.24
N GLU A 565 -5.72 -7.05 2.18
CA GLU A 565 -6.27 -7.75 1.00
C GLU A 565 -7.74 -7.32 0.75
N ARG A 566 -8.52 -7.05 1.80
CA ARG A 566 -9.88 -6.49 1.67
C ARG A 566 -9.87 -5.11 1.05
N ARG A 567 -8.96 -4.22 1.47
CA ARG A 567 -8.78 -2.91 0.84
C ARG A 567 -8.32 -3.06 -0.61
N LEU A 568 -7.45 -4.02 -0.89
CA LEU A 568 -6.99 -4.32 -2.24
C LEU A 568 -8.14 -4.81 -3.13
N PHE A 569 -9.04 -5.62 -2.60
CA PHE A 569 -10.25 -6.06 -3.32
C PHE A 569 -11.20 -4.91 -3.57
N TYR A 570 -11.47 -4.07 -2.56
CA TYR A 570 -12.23 -2.84 -2.72
C TYR A 570 -11.64 -1.93 -3.82
N VAL A 571 -10.31 -1.77 -3.84
CA VAL A 571 -9.64 -1.05 -4.93
C VAL A 571 -9.95 -1.69 -6.28
N GLY A 572 -9.85 -3.01 -6.42
CA GLY A 572 -10.14 -3.72 -7.65
C GLY A 572 -11.58 -3.50 -8.13
N LEU A 573 -12.57 -3.72 -7.25
CA LEU A 573 -13.99 -3.51 -7.55
C LEU A 573 -14.27 -2.07 -8.02
N THR A 574 -13.72 -1.10 -7.33
CA THR A 574 -13.99 0.33 -7.59
C THR A 574 -13.18 0.93 -8.76
N ARG A 575 -12.45 0.12 -9.52
CA ARG A 575 -11.82 0.57 -10.78
C ARG A 575 -12.83 0.64 -11.94
N SER A 576 -13.92 -0.11 -11.84
CA SER A 576 -14.93 -0.18 -12.90
C SER A 576 -15.89 1.01 -12.90
N LYS A 577 -16.23 1.50 -14.09
CA LYS A 577 -17.33 2.45 -14.30
C LYS A 577 -18.67 1.73 -14.49
N ASN A 578 -18.65 0.45 -14.90
CA ASN A 578 -19.82 -0.36 -15.20
C ASN A 578 -19.74 -1.72 -14.51
N ASN A 579 -19.25 -2.77 -15.17
CA ASN A 579 -19.28 -4.13 -14.67
C ASN A 579 -17.93 -4.61 -14.14
N VAL A 580 -17.98 -5.49 -13.14
CA VAL A 580 -16.84 -6.25 -12.63
C VAL A 580 -17.08 -7.73 -12.83
N TYR A 581 -16.14 -8.41 -13.47
CA TYR A 581 -16.15 -9.85 -13.71
C TYR A 581 -15.11 -10.52 -12.81
N LEU A 582 -15.57 -11.43 -11.93
CA LEU A 582 -14.74 -12.15 -10.97
C LEU A 582 -14.55 -13.58 -11.48
N ILE A 583 -13.34 -13.92 -11.94
CA ILE A 583 -13.06 -15.27 -12.46
C ILE A 583 -12.58 -16.17 -11.31
N SER A 584 -13.40 -17.15 -10.95
CA SER A 584 -13.18 -18.05 -9.83
C SER A 584 -13.19 -19.53 -10.25
N ASP A 585 -13.03 -20.45 -9.30
CA ASP A 585 -13.19 -21.88 -9.48
C ASP A 585 -14.33 -22.36 -8.57
N LYS A 586 -15.32 -23.05 -9.13
CA LYS A 586 -16.50 -23.52 -8.38
C LYS A 586 -16.13 -24.52 -7.27
N ASN A 587 -15.06 -25.30 -7.45
CA ASN A 587 -14.64 -26.29 -6.46
C ASN A 587 -13.69 -25.72 -5.39
N ASN A 588 -13.10 -24.54 -5.64
CA ASN A 588 -12.17 -23.90 -4.73
C ASN A 588 -12.31 -22.37 -4.84
N PRO A 589 -13.50 -21.82 -4.53
CA PRO A 589 -13.73 -20.40 -4.65
C PRO A 589 -12.93 -19.62 -3.60
N SER A 590 -12.64 -18.37 -3.91
CA SER A 590 -12.06 -17.43 -2.96
C SER A 590 -13.02 -17.19 -1.79
N GLU A 591 -12.50 -17.12 -0.57
CA GLU A 591 -13.27 -16.71 0.62
C GLU A 591 -14.02 -15.37 0.38
N PHE A 592 -13.44 -14.45 -0.40
CA PHE A 592 -14.09 -13.18 -0.74
C PHE A 592 -15.28 -13.35 -1.70
N ILE A 593 -15.24 -14.37 -2.56
CA ILE A 593 -16.39 -14.73 -3.41
C ILE A 593 -17.53 -15.29 -2.56
N GLU A 594 -17.21 -16.20 -1.63
CA GLU A 594 -18.21 -16.77 -0.72
C GLU A 594 -18.87 -15.67 0.12
N GLU A 595 -18.07 -14.75 0.68
CA GLU A 595 -18.61 -13.62 1.44
C GLU A 595 -19.51 -12.70 0.60
N LEU A 596 -19.19 -12.47 -0.67
CA LEU A 596 -20.05 -11.64 -1.54
C LEU A 596 -21.38 -12.34 -1.83
N ILE A 597 -21.35 -13.66 -2.03
CA ILE A 597 -22.57 -14.46 -2.28
C ILE A 597 -23.48 -14.41 -1.05
N ASP A 598 -22.93 -14.61 0.14
CA ASP A 598 -23.67 -14.59 1.39
C ASP A 598 -24.31 -13.23 1.68
N ASP A 599 -23.62 -12.13 1.37
CA ASP A 599 -24.07 -10.78 1.74
C ASP A 599 -24.94 -10.09 0.68
N SER A 600 -24.80 -10.45 -0.59
CA SER A 600 -25.28 -9.60 -1.69
C SER A 600 -25.82 -10.39 -2.89
N LEU A 601 -26.25 -11.65 -2.71
CA LEU A 601 -26.65 -12.57 -3.79
C LEU A 601 -27.66 -11.94 -4.77
N GLU A 602 -28.61 -11.16 -4.28
CA GLU A 602 -29.63 -10.49 -5.11
C GLU A 602 -29.03 -9.46 -6.11
N ASN A 603 -27.90 -8.88 -5.76
CA ASN A 603 -27.18 -7.87 -6.53
C ASN A 603 -26.02 -8.44 -7.35
N LEU A 604 -25.82 -9.76 -7.32
CA LEU A 604 -24.80 -10.48 -8.09
C LEU A 604 -25.41 -11.21 -9.28
N GLU A 605 -24.59 -11.47 -10.29
CA GLU A 605 -24.89 -12.43 -11.36
C GLU A 605 -23.88 -13.57 -11.30
N ILE A 606 -24.37 -14.81 -11.15
CA ILE A 606 -23.51 -15.99 -11.17
C ILE A 606 -23.65 -16.63 -12.54
N ILE A 607 -22.52 -16.81 -13.23
CA ILE A 607 -22.45 -17.40 -14.57
C ILE A 607 -21.62 -18.67 -14.50
N GLU A 608 -22.26 -19.81 -14.74
CA GLU A 608 -21.61 -21.11 -14.76
C GLU A 608 -21.52 -21.64 -16.18
N TYR A 609 -20.33 -21.98 -16.61
CA TYR A 609 -20.10 -22.66 -17.87
C TYR A 609 -19.94 -24.15 -17.57
N ASN A 610 -20.95 -24.95 -17.99
CA ASN A 610 -20.99 -26.42 -17.80
C ASN A 610 -20.12 -27.14 -18.82
#